data_8610c501fdb99964a42649ff0245cd30
#
_entry.id   8610c501fdb99964a42649ff0245cd30
#
_cell.length_a   1.000
_cell.length_b   1.000
_cell.length_c   1.000
_cell.angle_alpha   90.00
_cell.angle_beta   90.00
_cell.angle_gamma   90.00
#
_symmetry.space_group_name_H-M   'P 1'
#
loop_
_entity.id
_entity.type
_entity.pdbx_description
1 polymer ?
#
loop_
_entity_poly.entity_id
_entity_poly.type
_entity_poly.pdbx_seq_one_letter_code
_entity_poly.pdbx_strand_id
1 'polypeptide(L)'
;MKGVWLEDLTWPEAKARFDRDDVVVIPVAAAIKPHGPYLPLGTDALIARALAQRVIERLPVVVAPMVDSGVALACTSLAGGQHRQSETFRQFLRDVVDGFGTQGVSRVALLGVGTSAEQLLDLDPVEGVLVLRAGGMGVPVKALIERLGDHPVGEVATSIMLALAPRSIRPEPSAGAGDPSHATAFKGERLMAAWVDDLVTTLTAKWPTLGM
;
A
#
# COMPACT_ATOMS: atom_id res chain seq x y z
N MET A 1 -10.67 13.76 -15.48
CA MET A 1 -9.21 14.07 -15.40
C MET A 1 -8.54 12.83 -14.78
N LYS A 2 -7.34 12.43 -15.23
CA LYS A 2 -6.64 11.28 -14.65
C LYS A 2 -5.95 11.69 -13.34
N GLY A 3 -5.70 10.73 -12.47
CA GLY A 3 -4.86 10.91 -11.29
C GLY A 3 -3.40 11.17 -11.68
N VAL A 4 -2.58 11.56 -10.71
CA VAL A 4 -1.19 11.96 -10.94
C VAL A 4 -0.35 11.72 -9.69
N TRP A 5 0.94 11.46 -9.87
CA TRP A 5 1.90 11.51 -8.77
C TRP A 5 2.24 12.97 -8.43
N LEU A 6 2.26 13.31 -7.14
CA LEU A 6 2.61 14.65 -6.69
C LEU A 6 4.04 15.01 -7.08
N GLU A 7 4.94 14.05 -7.04
CA GLU A 7 6.35 14.20 -7.40
C GLU A 7 6.59 14.57 -8.87
N ASP A 8 5.59 14.35 -9.74
CA ASP A 8 5.65 14.71 -11.17
C ASP A 8 5.09 16.11 -11.44
N LEU A 9 4.54 16.80 -10.42
CA LEU A 9 3.98 18.14 -10.54
C LEU A 9 4.96 19.24 -10.16
N THR A 10 4.85 20.36 -10.85
CA THR A 10 5.41 21.62 -10.35
C THR A 10 4.52 22.16 -9.22
N TRP A 11 5.05 23.04 -8.36
CA TRP A 11 4.27 23.62 -7.27
C TRP A 11 2.99 24.36 -7.70
N PRO A 12 2.93 25.10 -8.86
CA PRO A 12 1.68 25.71 -9.33
C PRO A 12 0.63 24.65 -9.76
N GLU A 13 1.07 23.53 -10.37
CA GLU A 13 0.20 22.43 -10.74
C GLU A 13 -0.35 21.71 -9.51
N ALA A 14 0.49 21.47 -8.52
CA ALA A 14 0.06 20.91 -7.23
C ALA A 14 -0.97 21.83 -6.55
N LYS A 15 -0.69 23.15 -6.49
CA LYS A 15 -1.65 24.12 -5.97
C LYS A 15 -2.98 24.07 -6.69
N ALA A 16 -2.99 24.00 -8.02
CA ALA A 16 -4.22 23.93 -8.80
C ALA A 16 -5.02 22.64 -8.52
N ARG A 17 -4.37 21.55 -8.13
CA ARG A 17 -5.02 20.30 -7.68
C ARG A 17 -5.63 20.47 -6.29
N PHE A 18 -4.90 21.06 -5.36
CA PHE A 18 -5.36 21.28 -3.97
C PHE A 18 -6.49 22.31 -3.90
N ASP A 19 -6.45 23.38 -4.70
CA ASP A 19 -7.54 24.38 -4.80
C ASP A 19 -8.87 23.77 -5.30
N ARG A 20 -8.83 22.65 -6.00
CA ARG A 20 -10.03 21.87 -6.39
C ARG A 20 -10.46 20.87 -5.32
N ASP A 21 -9.74 20.80 -4.22
CA ASP A 21 -9.92 19.80 -3.16
C ASP A 21 -9.83 18.36 -3.71
N ASP A 22 -8.84 18.12 -4.62
CA ASP A 22 -8.58 16.78 -5.11
C ASP A 22 -8.14 15.87 -3.94
N VAL A 23 -8.57 14.60 -3.95
CA VAL A 23 -8.19 13.65 -2.90
C VAL A 23 -6.71 13.33 -2.99
N VAL A 24 -6.01 13.45 -1.87
CA VAL A 24 -4.60 13.04 -1.75
C VAL A 24 -4.53 11.63 -1.18
N VAL A 25 -3.92 10.71 -1.91
CA VAL A 25 -3.65 9.34 -1.47
C VAL A 25 -2.18 9.23 -1.08
N ILE A 26 -1.89 8.85 0.16
CA ILE A 26 -0.54 8.64 0.68
C ILE A 26 -0.29 7.13 0.77
N PRO A 27 0.51 6.54 -0.12
CA PRO A 27 0.89 5.14 0.01
C PRO A 27 1.82 4.95 1.22
N VAL A 28 1.50 3.97 2.06
CA VAL A 28 2.25 3.64 3.26
C VAL A 28 2.62 2.16 3.19
N ALA A 29 3.89 1.87 2.95
CA ALA A 29 4.41 0.52 3.02
C ALA A 29 4.90 0.20 4.44
N ALA A 30 4.90 -1.09 4.79
CA ALA A 30 5.64 -1.53 5.95
C ALA A 30 7.14 -1.19 5.80
N ALA A 31 7.88 -1.29 6.88
CA ALA A 31 9.33 -1.12 6.84
C ALA A 31 9.99 -2.09 5.84
N ILE A 32 11.22 -1.80 5.45
CA ILE A 32 12.11 -2.76 4.80
C ILE A 32 12.23 -3.99 5.71
N LYS A 33 11.72 -5.14 5.27
CA LYS A 33 11.66 -6.35 6.08
C LYS A 33 11.76 -7.62 5.24
N PRO A 34 12.18 -8.73 5.83
CA PRO A 34 12.18 -10.02 5.16
C PRO A 34 10.76 -10.49 4.77
N HIS A 35 10.66 -11.03 3.56
CA HIS A 35 9.48 -11.69 3.01
C HIS A 35 9.85 -13.12 2.57
N GLY A 36 10.31 -13.93 3.51
CA GLY A 36 10.99 -15.18 3.23
C GLY A 36 12.39 -14.96 2.61
N PRO A 37 13.11 -16.03 2.24
CA PRO A 37 14.47 -15.92 1.68
C PRO A 37 14.51 -15.56 0.19
N TYR A 38 13.38 -15.50 -0.49
CA TYR A 38 13.29 -15.43 -1.95
C TYR A 38 12.70 -14.09 -2.47
N LEU A 39 11.96 -13.33 -1.67
CA LEU A 39 11.44 -12.02 -2.06
C LEU A 39 12.33 -10.88 -1.58
N PRO A 40 12.37 -9.76 -2.31
CA PRO A 40 13.12 -8.57 -1.90
C PRO A 40 12.59 -7.99 -0.59
N LEU A 41 13.46 -7.36 0.19
CA LEU A 41 13.08 -6.68 1.43
C LEU A 41 12.07 -5.55 1.20
N GLY A 42 12.09 -4.90 0.02
CA GLY A 42 11.17 -3.82 -0.37
C GLY A 42 9.87 -4.30 -1.02
N THR A 43 9.45 -5.54 -0.82
CA THR A 43 8.24 -6.12 -1.45
C THR A 43 6.98 -5.29 -1.17
N ASP A 44 6.74 -4.87 0.07
CA ASP A 44 5.56 -4.08 0.42
C ASP A 44 5.55 -2.73 -0.32
N ALA A 45 6.72 -2.10 -0.47
CA ALA A 45 6.86 -0.84 -1.19
C ALA A 45 6.56 -0.99 -2.69
N LEU A 46 7.03 -2.07 -3.31
CA LEU A 46 6.74 -2.38 -4.71
C LEU A 46 5.23 -2.59 -4.92
N ILE A 47 4.59 -3.33 -4.02
CA ILE A 47 3.14 -3.57 -4.07
C ILE A 47 2.37 -2.26 -3.86
N ALA A 48 2.74 -1.45 -2.88
CA ALA A 48 2.10 -0.17 -2.59
C ALA A 48 2.16 0.79 -3.79
N ARG A 49 3.34 0.90 -4.42
CA ARG A 49 3.52 1.72 -5.62
C ARG A 49 2.67 1.23 -6.79
N ALA A 50 2.61 -0.08 -7.01
CA ALA A 50 1.81 -0.66 -8.09
C ALA A 50 0.30 -0.47 -7.87
N LEU A 51 -0.19 -0.59 -6.63
CA LEU A 51 -1.58 -0.31 -6.29
C LEU A 51 -1.92 1.17 -6.51
N ALA A 52 -1.08 2.08 -6.01
CA ALA A 52 -1.26 3.52 -6.20
C ALA A 52 -1.28 3.90 -7.69
N GLN A 53 -0.40 3.29 -8.50
CA GLN A 53 -0.39 3.49 -9.95
C GLN A 53 -1.71 3.06 -10.59
N ARG A 54 -2.25 1.91 -10.23
CA ARG A 54 -3.54 1.43 -10.76
C ARG A 54 -4.73 2.28 -10.29
N VAL A 55 -4.65 2.87 -9.09
CA VAL A 55 -5.65 3.83 -8.60
C VAL A 55 -5.62 5.13 -9.42
N ILE A 56 -4.43 5.68 -9.73
CA ILE A 56 -4.25 6.85 -10.62
C ILE A 56 -4.90 6.65 -11.98
N GLU A 57 -4.83 5.45 -12.53
CA GLU A 57 -5.40 5.11 -13.84
C GLU A 57 -6.94 5.14 -13.84
N ARG A 58 -7.55 4.97 -12.67
CA ARG A 58 -9.00 4.85 -12.49
C ARG A 58 -9.66 6.09 -11.87
N LEU A 59 -8.96 6.83 -11.01
CA LEU A 59 -9.50 7.95 -10.26
C LEU A 59 -8.65 9.21 -10.40
N PRO A 60 -9.29 10.40 -10.37
CA PRO A 60 -8.58 11.69 -10.47
C PRO A 60 -7.96 12.14 -9.15
N VAL A 61 -7.17 11.27 -8.52
CA VAL A 61 -6.49 11.54 -7.25
C VAL A 61 -5.08 12.10 -7.44
N VAL A 62 -4.53 12.71 -6.42
CA VAL A 62 -3.10 13.05 -6.31
C VAL A 62 -2.45 12.02 -5.39
N VAL A 63 -1.47 11.28 -5.88
CA VAL A 63 -0.72 10.35 -5.06
C VAL A 63 0.53 11.03 -4.52
N ALA A 64 0.63 11.13 -3.21
CA ALA A 64 1.79 11.68 -2.50
C ALA A 64 3.02 10.77 -2.60
N PRO A 65 4.24 11.30 -2.32
CA PRO A 65 5.41 10.47 -2.12
C PRO A 65 5.14 9.36 -1.09
N MET A 66 5.64 8.16 -1.38
CA MET A 66 5.38 7.00 -0.55
C MET A 66 6.12 7.07 0.79
N VAL A 67 5.43 6.70 1.86
CA VAL A 67 6.03 6.42 3.16
C VAL A 67 6.42 4.95 3.20
N ASP A 68 7.71 4.65 3.08
CA ASP A 68 8.27 3.29 3.00
C ASP A 68 9.07 2.86 4.23
N SER A 69 8.95 3.60 5.31
CA SER A 69 9.69 3.39 6.55
C SER A 69 8.73 3.27 7.74
N GLY A 70 8.02 2.15 7.79
CA GLY A 70 7.00 1.86 8.80
C GLY A 70 7.50 1.04 9.97
N VAL A 71 6.60 0.27 10.59
CA VAL A 71 6.86 -0.57 11.76
C VAL A 71 6.83 -2.06 11.35
N ALA A 72 7.85 -2.82 11.71
CA ALA A 72 7.96 -4.25 11.42
C ALA A 72 8.68 -5.00 12.56
N LEU A 73 8.13 -4.94 13.77
CA LEU A 73 8.76 -5.47 14.99
C LEU A 73 9.16 -6.95 14.91
N ALA A 74 8.36 -7.78 14.25
CA ALA A 74 8.61 -9.21 14.15
C ALA A 74 9.84 -9.60 13.30
N CYS A 75 10.45 -8.68 12.58
CA CYS A 75 11.51 -8.96 11.62
C CYS A 75 12.87 -8.32 11.98
N THR A 76 13.01 -7.81 13.18
CA THR A 76 14.23 -7.06 13.59
C THR A 76 15.47 -7.91 13.77
N SER A 77 15.31 -9.23 13.94
CA SER A 77 16.43 -10.18 14.12
C SER A 77 17.08 -10.62 12.81
N LEU A 78 16.48 -10.32 11.66
CA LEU A 78 17.00 -10.72 10.36
C LEU A 78 17.75 -9.57 9.68
N ALA A 79 18.80 -9.90 8.94
CA ALA A 79 19.63 -8.91 8.27
C ALA A 79 18.81 -8.04 7.28
N GLY A 80 19.06 -6.74 7.31
CA GLY A 80 18.39 -5.76 6.45
C GLY A 80 17.02 -5.30 6.94
N GLY A 81 16.46 -5.93 7.96
CA GLY A 81 15.21 -5.47 8.58
C GLY A 81 15.41 -4.11 9.26
N GLN A 82 14.53 -3.16 8.92
CA GLN A 82 14.51 -1.83 9.53
C GLN A 82 13.10 -1.49 9.96
N HIS A 83 12.96 -0.87 11.11
CA HIS A 83 11.65 -0.46 11.61
C HIS A 83 11.76 0.84 12.40
N ARG A 84 10.65 1.56 12.46
CA ARG A 84 10.49 2.71 13.37
C ARG A 84 9.75 2.26 14.64
N GLN A 85 9.98 2.99 15.72
CA GLN A 85 9.11 2.88 16.90
C GLN A 85 7.69 3.32 16.52
N SER A 86 6.67 2.65 17.06
CA SER A 86 5.27 2.92 16.71
C SER A 86 4.87 4.38 16.94
N GLU A 87 5.32 4.98 18.04
CA GLU A 87 5.01 6.39 18.35
C GLU A 87 5.68 7.35 17.36
N THR A 88 6.96 7.13 17.04
CA THR A 88 7.68 7.92 16.03
C THR A 88 7.00 7.82 14.66
N PHE A 89 6.51 6.64 14.31
CA PHE A 89 5.82 6.42 13.04
C PHE A 89 4.46 7.13 13.00
N ARG A 90 3.69 7.05 14.08
CA ARG A 90 2.42 7.77 14.20
C ARG A 90 2.61 9.28 14.09
N GLN A 91 3.59 9.83 14.82
CA GLN A 91 3.88 11.26 14.75
C GLN A 91 4.30 11.67 13.35
N PHE A 92 5.18 10.90 12.70
CA PHE A 92 5.58 11.15 11.32
C PHE A 92 4.40 11.16 10.35
N LEU A 93 3.45 10.21 10.46
CA LEU A 93 2.27 10.20 9.61
C LEU A 93 1.34 11.41 9.88
N ARG A 94 1.20 11.82 11.15
CA ARG A 94 0.47 13.05 11.49
C ARG A 94 1.11 14.26 10.84
N ASP A 95 2.42 14.43 10.98
CA ASP A 95 3.16 15.54 10.38
C ASP A 95 2.96 15.59 8.85
N VAL A 96 2.96 14.44 8.17
CA VAL A 96 2.69 14.35 6.73
C VAL A 96 1.26 14.79 6.40
N VAL A 97 0.27 14.30 7.14
CA VAL A 97 -1.15 14.67 6.95
C VAL A 97 -1.36 16.15 7.22
N ASP A 98 -0.86 16.66 8.35
CA ASP A 98 -0.96 18.07 8.74
C ASP A 98 -0.30 18.98 7.72
N GLY A 99 0.82 18.54 7.13
CA GLY A 99 1.49 19.23 6.03
C GLY A 99 0.58 19.44 4.81
N PHE A 100 -0.26 18.49 4.46
CA PHE A 100 -1.30 18.67 3.44
C PHE A 100 -2.44 19.58 3.92
N GLY A 101 -2.85 19.44 5.17
CA GLY A 101 -3.88 20.29 5.78
C GLY A 101 -3.51 21.79 5.74
N THR A 102 -2.24 22.14 6.01
CA THR A 102 -1.76 23.53 5.91
C THR A 102 -1.81 24.09 4.49
N GLN A 103 -1.87 23.24 3.48
CA GLN A 103 -2.00 23.60 2.07
C GLN A 103 -3.45 23.60 1.56
N GLY A 104 -4.42 23.43 2.49
CA GLY A 104 -5.85 23.46 2.19
C GLY A 104 -6.43 22.12 1.71
N VAL A 105 -5.67 21.02 1.77
CA VAL A 105 -6.18 19.69 1.44
C VAL A 105 -7.04 19.18 2.60
N SER A 106 -8.32 18.89 2.32
CA SER A 106 -9.28 18.38 3.32
C SER A 106 -9.54 16.88 3.18
N ARG A 107 -9.12 16.28 2.08
CA ARG A 107 -9.42 14.87 1.73
C ARG A 107 -8.15 14.05 1.58
N VAL A 108 -7.78 13.32 2.61
CA VAL A 108 -6.57 12.50 2.66
C VAL A 108 -6.93 11.03 2.86
N ALA A 109 -6.35 10.15 2.06
CA ALA A 109 -6.43 8.70 2.23
C ALA A 109 -5.03 8.12 2.47
N LEU A 110 -4.88 7.33 3.52
CA LEU A 110 -3.67 6.55 3.80
C LEU A 110 -3.86 5.15 3.22
N LEU A 111 -3.06 4.77 2.22
CA LEU A 111 -3.09 3.44 1.60
C LEU A 111 -2.02 2.56 2.24
N GLY A 112 -2.40 1.77 3.24
CA GLY A 112 -1.50 0.85 3.95
C GLY A 112 -1.31 -0.48 3.22
N VAL A 113 -0.05 -0.92 3.11
CA VAL A 113 0.34 -2.24 2.58
C VAL A 113 1.27 -2.94 3.57
N GLY A 114 0.97 -4.20 3.88
CA GLY A 114 1.71 -4.98 4.86
C GLY A 114 1.31 -4.66 6.31
N THR A 115 2.19 -4.94 7.27
CA THR A 115 1.88 -4.79 8.70
C THR A 115 1.65 -3.34 9.14
N SER A 116 2.14 -2.35 8.40
CA SER A 116 1.82 -0.94 8.67
C SER A 116 0.33 -0.63 8.50
N ALA A 117 -0.40 -1.42 7.72
CA ALA A 117 -1.84 -1.25 7.58
C ALA A 117 -2.60 -1.46 8.90
N GLU A 118 -2.17 -2.38 9.74
CA GLU A 118 -2.76 -2.62 11.06
C GLU A 118 -2.49 -1.45 12.01
N GLN A 119 -1.31 -0.86 11.92
CA GLN A 119 -0.88 0.24 12.79
C GLN A 119 -1.50 1.59 12.41
N LEU A 120 -1.92 1.75 11.16
CA LEU A 120 -2.67 2.92 10.72
C LEU A 120 -4.04 3.03 11.40
N LEU A 121 -4.57 1.91 11.94
CA LEU A 121 -5.84 1.92 12.68
C LEU A 121 -5.72 2.54 14.06
N ASP A 122 -4.54 2.52 14.64
CA ASP A 122 -4.26 3.12 15.94
C ASP A 122 -4.01 4.64 15.83
N LEU A 123 -4.06 5.20 14.61
CA LEU A 123 -4.14 6.64 14.45
C LEU A 123 -5.52 7.07 14.94
N ASP A 124 -5.56 7.96 15.91
CA ASP A 124 -6.79 8.65 16.29
C ASP A 124 -7.46 9.16 15.02
N PRO A 125 -8.78 9.01 14.87
CA PRO A 125 -9.48 9.45 13.69
C PRO A 125 -9.23 10.94 13.49
N VAL A 126 -8.39 11.26 12.52
CA VAL A 126 -8.18 12.64 12.06
C VAL A 126 -9.33 12.95 11.11
N GLU A 127 -10.04 14.03 11.37
CA GLU A 127 -11.17 14.44 10.51
C GLU A 127 -10.69 14.57 9.06
N GLY A 128 -11.41 13.99 8.11
CA GLY A 128 -11.05 14.00 6.70
C GLY A 128 -10.08 12.91 6.25
N VAL A 129 -9.46 12.16 7.17
CA VAL A 129 -8.53 11.07 6.82
C VAL A 129 -9.27 9.75 6.67
N LEU A 130 -9.06 9.08 5.55
CA LEU A 130 -9.55 7.73 5.28
C LEU A 130 -8.39 6.74 5.34
N VAL A 131 -8.53 5.68 6.12
CA VAL A 131 -7.55 4.59 6.14
C VAL A 131 -8.00 3.47 5.20
N LEU A 132 -7.20 3.19 4.19
CA LEU A 132 -7.36 2.11 3.23
C LEU A 132 -6.35 1.00 3.53
N ARG A 133 -6.77 -0.25 3.44
CA ARG A 133 -5.90 -1.40 3.63
C ARG A 133 -5.89 -2.25 2.38
N ALA A 134 -4.71 -2.43 1.80
CA ALA A 134 -4.51 -3.46 0.81
C ALA A 134 -4.25 -4.80 1.52
N GLY A 135 -4.81 -5.86 1.00
CA GLY A 135 -4.66 -7.19 1.60
C GLY A 135 -5.93 -7.74 2.25
N GLY A 136 -7.06 -7.07 2.05
CA GLY A 136 -8.36 -7.57 2.49
C GLY A 136 -8.62 -8.97 1.92
N MET A 137 -8.92 -9.92 2.82
CA MET A 137 -9.26 -11.30 2.47
C MET A 137 -10.75 -11.44 2.14
N GLY A 138 -11.24 -10.57 1.25
CA GLY A 138 -12.61 -10.68 0.73
C GLY A 138 -12.87 -12.02 -0.01
N VAL A 139 -14.13 -12.30 -0.28
CA VAL A 139 -14.55 -13.57 -0.94
C VAL A 139 -13.76 -13.84 -2.24
N PRO A 140 -13.52 -12.86 -3.14
CA PRO A 140 -12.75 -13.09 -4.35
C PRO A 140 -11.31 -13.50 -4.08
N VAL A 141 -10.68 -12.94 -3.04
CA VAL A 141 -9.29 -13.24 -2.65
C VAL A 141 -9.20 -14.63 -2.05
N LYS A 142 -10.11 -14.99 -1.13
CA LYS A 142 -10.15 -16.33 -0.53
C LYS A 142 -10.31 -17.43 -1.55
N ALA A 143 -11.08 -17.20 -2.62
CA ALA A 143 -11.27 -18.17 -3.69
C ALA A 143 -10.02 -18.41 -4.55
N LEU A 144 -9.05 -17.50 -4.51
CA LEU A 144 -7.80 -17.59 -5.29
C LEU A 144 -6.67 -18.27 -4.51
N ILE A 145 -6.74 -18.27 -3.18
CA ILE A 145 -5.67 -18.76 -2.32
C ILE A 145 -5.95 -20.22 -1.93
N GLU A 146 -5.02 -21.11 -2.22
CA GLU A 146 -5.17 -22.54 -1.93
C GLU A 146 -4.77 -22.89 -0.50
N ARG A 147 -3.83 -22.13 0.09
CA ARG A 147 -3.38 -22.30 1.48
C ARG A 147 -3.75 -21.09 2.33
N LEU A 148 -4.87 -21.18 3.03
CA LEU A 148 -5.24 -20.30 4.14
C LEU A 148 -4.47 -20.64 5.44
N GLY A 149 -3.32 -21.28 5.35
CA GLY A 149 -2.50 -21.65 6.51
C GLY A 149 -1.66 -20.47 7.03
N ASP A 150 -1.11 -20.62 8.21
CA ASP A 150 -0.52 -19.70 9.19
C ASP A 150 0.28 -18.47 8.70
N HIS A 151 0.63 -18.37 7.43
CA HIS A 151 1.27 -17.19 6.84
C HIS A 151 0.82 -16.97 5.39
N PRO A 152 -0.20 -16.12 5.14
CA PRO A 152 -0.61 -15.73 3.77
C PRO A 152 0.49 -14.99 3.00
N VAL A 153 1.60 -14.67 3.66
CA VAL A 153 2.73 -13.92 3.09
C VAL A 153 3.43 -14.71 1.97
N GLY A 154 3.47 -16.05 2.04
CA GLY A 154 4.13 -16.87 1.03
C GLY A 154 3.44 -16.83 -0.34
N GLU A 155 2.21 -17.35 -0.43
CA GLU A 155 1.49 -17.47 -1.71
C GLU A 155 1.05 -16.12 -2.28
N VAL A 156 0.48 -15.23 -1.44
CA VAL A 156 -0.08 -13.93 -1.86
C VAL A 156 1.01 -13.00 -2.36
N ALA A 157 2.00 -12.70 -1.50
CA ALA A 157 3.06 -11.77 -1.86
C ALA A 157 3.89 -12.29 -3.04
N THR A 158 4.18 -13.60 -3.08
CA THR A 158 4.92 -14.19 -4.19
C THR A 158 4.14 -14.15 -5.49
N SER A 159 2.83 -14.43 -5.47
CA SER A 159 1.99 -14.31 -6.67
C SER A 159 1.98 -12.90 -7.22
N ILE A 160 1.82 -11.90 -6.36
CA ILE A 160 1.86 -10.49 -6.75
C ILE A 160 3.24 -10.13 -7.33
N MET A 161 4.33 -10.55 -6.68
CA MET A 161 5.67 -10.27 -7.17
C MET A 161 6.00 -11.00 -8.48
N LEU A 162 5.44 -12.20 -8.71
CA LEU A 162 5.53 -12.88 -10.01
C LEU A 162 4.86 -12.06 -11.12
N ALA A 163 3.77 -11.36 -10.82
CA ALA A 163 3.10 -10.49 -11.77
C ALA A 163 3.83 -9.15 -11.98
N LEU A 164 4.32 -8.54 -10.90
CA LEU A 164 4.91 -7.19 -10.94
C LEU A 164 6.39 -7.16 -11.31
N ALA A 165 7.17 -8.04 -10.73
CA ALA A 165 8.64 -8.01 -10.80
C ALA A 165 9.25 -9.43 -10.72
N PRO A 166 8.96 -10.33 -11.69
CA PRO A 166 9.39 -11.72 -11.61
C PRO A 166 10.91 -11.89 -11.52
N ARG A 167 11.68 -10.95 -12.11
CA ARG A 167 13.16 -10.98 -12.05
C ARG A 167 13.71 -10.63 -10.68
N SER A 168 12.92 -10.09 -9.77
CA SER A 168 13.35 -9.76 -8.40
C SER A 168 13.27 -10.95 -7.45
N ILE A 169 12.58 -12.01 -7.84
CA ILE A 169 12.41 -13.23 -7.03
C ILE A 169 13.66 -14.10 -7.17
N ARG A 170 14.15 -14.62 -6.06
CA ARG A 170 15.30 -15.53 -6.03
C ARG A 170 14.84 -16.98 -6.18
N PRO A 171 15.57 -17.82 -6.95
CA PRO A 171 15.12 -19.18 -7.28
C PRO A 171 15.25 -20.18 -6.13
N GLU A 172 15.91 -19.84 -5.04
CA GLU A 172 16.15 -20.78 -3.93
C GLU A 172 15.10 -20.64 -2.83
N PRO A 173 14.23 -21.65 -2.64
CA PRO A 173 13.43 -21.77 -1.43
C PRO A 173 14.21 -22.49 -0.35
N SER A 174 15.09 -21.84 0.37
CA SER A 174 15.55 -22.39 1.63
C SER A 174 14.46 -22.26 2.69
N ALA A 175 14.36 -23.25 3.58
CA ALA A 175 13.38 -23.33 4.63
C ALA A 175 13.19 -22.00 5.38
N GLY A 176 12.02 -21.39 5.23
CA GLY A 176 11.65 -20.12 5.85
C GLY A 176 10.13 -19.99 5.90
N ALA A 177 9.65 -19.00 6.61
CA ALA A 177 8.22 -18.77 6.76
C ALA A 177 7.55 -18.50 5.40
N GLY A 178 6.52 -19.28 5.10
CA GLY A 178 5.70 -19.20 3.89
C GLY A 178 6.12 -20.18 2.80
N ASP A 179 5.14 -20.85 2.21
CA ASP A 179 5.31 -21.79 1.10
C ASP A 179 4.80 -21.13 -0.19
N PRO A 180 5.70 -20.77 -1.14
CA PRO A 180 5.33 -20.15 -2.39
C PRO A 180 4.89 -21.14 -3.48
N SER A 181 4.82 -22.46 -3.19
CA SER A 181 4.60 -23.51 -4.22
C SER A 181 3.33 -23.33 -5.06
N HIS A 182 2.32 -22.67 -4.49
CA HIS A 182 1.04 -22.38 -5.16
C HIS A 182 1.00 -20.96 -5.78
N ALA A 183 2.07 -20.19 -5.69
CA ALA A 183 2.11 -18.85 -6.22
C ALA A 183 2.18 -18.85 -7.76
N THR A 184 1.37 -18.00 -8.39
CA THR A 184 1.40 -17.80 -9.84
C THR A 184 1.20 -16.33 -10.19
N ALA A 185 1.78 -15.88 -11.33
CA ALA A 185 1.56 -14.53 -11.83
C ALA A 185 0.07 -14.25 -12.11
N PHE A 186 -0.67 -15.25 -12.58
CA PHE A 186 -2.11 -15.14 -12.81
C PHE A 186 -2.88 -14.81 -11.52
N LYS A 187 -2.58 -15.52 -10.42
CA LYS A 187 -3.15 -15.19 -9.09
C LYS A 187 -2.75 -13.77 -8.68
N GLY A 188 -1.51 -13.39 -8.88
CA GLY A 188 -1.00 -12.05 -8.56
C GLY A 188 -1.79 -10.94 -9.25
N GLU A 189 -2.04 -11.06 -10.55
CA GLU A 189 -2.86 -10.09 -11.29
C GLU A 189 -4.30 -10.04 -10.78
N ARG A 190 -4.90 -11.18 -10.48
CA ARG A 190 -6.26 -11.25 -9.94
C ARG A 190 -6.37 -10.63 -8.55
N LEU A 191 -5.37 -10.87 -7.69
CA LEU A 191 -5.28 -10.27 -6.36
C LEU A 191 -5.15 -8.76 -6.44
N MET A 192 -4.25 -8.26 -7.28
CA MET A 192 -4.06 -6.83 -7.51
C MET A 192 -5.33 -6.17 -8.06
N ALA A 193 -6.01 -6.81 -9.01
CA ALA A 193 -7.26 -6.28 -9.55
C ALA A 193 -8.34 -6.19 -8.47
N ALA A 194 -8.55 -7.24 -7.66
CA ALA A 194 -9.52 -7.24 -6.58
C ALA A 194 -9.23 -6.14 -5.54
N TRP A 195 -7.95 -5.97 -5.15
CA TRP A 195 -7.58 -4.92 -4.20
C TRP A 195 -7.79 -3.52 -4.76
N VAL A 196 -7.48 -3.30 -6.04
CA VAL A 196 -7.74 -2.00 -6.70
C VAL A 196 -9.24 -1.72 -6.78
N ASP A 197 -10.07 -2.73 -7.07
CA ASP A 197 -11.52 -2.59 -7.09
C ASP A 197 -12.06 -2.18 -5.70
N ASP A 198 -11.57 -2.81 -4.62
CA ASP A 198 -11.93 -2.46 -3.25
C ASP A 198 -11.50 -1.02 -2.90
N LEU A 199 -10.28 -0.63 -3.27
CA LEU A 199 -9.76 0.72 -3.03
C LEU A 199 -10.60 1.78 -3.76
N VAL A 200 -10.88 1.57 -5.04
CA VAL A 200 -11.68 2.47 -5.86
C VAL A 200 -13.10 2.58 -5.30
N THR A 201 -13.71 1.45 -4.94
CA THR A 201 -15.06 1.42 -4.33
C THR A 201 -15.10 2.19 -3.02
N THR A 202 -14.13 1.99 -2.15
CA THR A 202 -14.04 2.66 -0.85
C THR A 202 -13.82 4.16 -1.01
N LEU A 203 -12.91 4.57 -1.90
CA LEU A 203 -12.63 5.97 -2.20
C LEU A 203 -13.86 6.68 -2.77
N THR A 204 -14.56 6.06 -3.73
CA THR A 204 -15.76 6.65 -4.35
C THR A 204 -16.95 6.66 -3.40
N ALA A 205 -17.07 5.70 -2.51
CA ALA A 205 -18.10 5.71 -1.46
C ALA A 205 -17.88 6.86 -0.46
N LYS A 206 -16.62 7.11 -0.07
CA LYS A 206 -16.27 8.21 0.84
C LYS A 206 -16.39 9.57 0.16
N TRP A 207 -15.94 9.69 -1.10
CA TRP A 207 -15.94 10.91 -1.89
C TRP A 207 -16.58 10.67 -3.26
N PRO A 208 -17.92 10.77 -3.38
CA PRO A 208 -18.65 10.45 -4.62
C PRO A 208 -18.23 11.27 -5.84
N THR A 209 -17.67 12.47 -5.62
CA THR A 209 -17.15 13.33 -6.70
C THR A 209 -16.00 12.71 -7.50
N LEU A 210 -15.33 11.68 -6.97
CA LEU A 210 -14.29 10.96 -7.69
C LEU A 210 -14.83 10.10 -8.84
N GLY A 211 -16.11 9.73 -8.82
CA GLY A 211 -16.76 8.91 -9.85
C GLY A 211 -17.47 9.70 -10.94
N MET A 212 -17.43 11.03 -10.88
CA MET A 212 -18.02 11.93 -11.87
C MET A 212 -16.94 12.35 -12.88
#